data_001c0c4dad451763182625c116da2864
#
_entry.id   001c0c4dad451763182625c116da2864
#
_cell.length_a   1.000
_cell.length_b   1.000
_cell.length_c   1.000
_cell.angle_alpha   90.00
_cell.angle_beta   90.00
_cell.angle_gamma   90.00
#
_symmetry.space_group_name_H-M   'P 1'
#
loop_
_entity.id
_entity.type
_entity.pdbx_description
1 polymer ?
#
loop_
_entity_poly.entity_id
_entity_poly.type
_entity_poly.pdbx_seq_one_letter_code
_entity_poly.pdbx_strand_id
1 'polypeptide(L)'
;MINILDNIIVQGHDLTIYGTKNEPLFLAVDIAKLIDYSVGNTGQMLNTIDADEKLTLTMQWSGQKRKMWFLTEYGLYEVLMQSRKPIARRFKSSVKRILKNIRLRDEGDFEDWLNGPDPLVDEWEQLSKQREENGKDEISFADFLKEYKGYTDDML
;
A
#
# COMPACT_ATOMS: atom_id res chain seq x y z
N MET A 1 16.56 15.27 -5.59
CA MET A 1 15.56 15.93 -4.72
C MET A 1 14.18 15.40 -5.12
N ILE A 2 13.34 15.04 -4.17
CA ILE A 2 11.98 14.60 -4.46
C ILE A 2 11.13 15.79 -4.92
N ASN A 3 10.37 15.60 -6.00
CA ASN A 3 9.51 16.65 -6.53
C ASN A 3 8.18 16.69 -5.77
N ILE A 4 7.69 17.91 -5.51
CA ILE A 4 6.32 18.14 -5.05
C ILE A 4 5.43 18.11 -6.29
N LEU A 5 4.44 17.24 -6.28
CA LEU A 5 3.44 17.11 -7.33
C LEU A 5 2.27 18.07 -7.11
N ASP A 6 1.76 18.11 -5.90
CA ASP A 6 0.59 18.93 -5.55
C ASP A 6 0.51 19.15 -4.02
N ASN A 7 -0.29 20.14 -3.63
CA ASN A 7 -0.68 20.37 -2.24
C ASN A 7 -2.21 20.45 -2.19
N ILE A 8 -2.81 19.58 -1.41
CA ILE A 8 -4.27 19.52 -1.29
C ILE A 8 -4.70 19.67 0.17
N ILE A 9 -5.94 20.09 0.37
CA ILE A 9 -6.57 20.12 1.70
C ILE A 9 -7.57 18.96 1.78
N VAL A 10 -7.36 18.10 2.75
CA VAL A 10 -8.24 16.96 3.02
C VAL A 10 -8.83 17.10 4.42
N GLN A 11 -10.11 17.40 4.51
CA GLN A 11 -10.83 17.62 5.78
C GLN A 11 -10.12 18.63 6.72
N GLY A 12 -9.62 19.73 6.16
CA GLY A 12 -8.92 20.77 6.90
C GLY A 12 -7.44 20.50 7.20
N HIS A 13 -6.89 19.36 6.74
CA HIS A 13 -5.47 19.03 6.85
C HIS A 13 -4.76 19.25 5.51
N ASP A 14 -3.63 19.96 5.55
CA ASP A 14 -2.76 20.10 4.39
C ASP A 14 -2.05 18.77 4.12
N LEU A 15 -2.11 18.32 2.89
CA LEU A 15 -1.42 17.13 2.41
C LEU A 15 -0.57 17.47 1.18
N THR A 16 0.72 17.30 1.30
CA THR A 16 1.66 17.42 0.18
C THR A 16 1.80 16.07 -0.50
N ILE A 17 1.61 16.07 -1.81
CA ILE A 17 1.81 14.90 -2.67
C ILE A 17 3.13 15.05 -3.38
N TYR A 18 3.98 14.05 -3.31
CA TYR A 18 5.30 14.00 -3.92
C TYR A 18 5.32 13.05 -5.13
N GLY A 19 6.42 13.03 -5.85
CA GLY A 19 6.64 12.11 -6.96
C GLY A 19 6.05 12.59 -8.27
N THR A 20 5.39 11.71 -9.00
CA THR A 20 4.76 11.97 -10.30
C THR A 20 3.28 11.59 -10.29
N LYS A 21 2.56 12.00 -11.32
CA LYS A 21 1.13 11.65 -11.46
C LYS A 21 0.90 10.14 -11.55
N ASN A 22 1.83 9.40 -12.15
CA ASN A 22 1.73 7.95 -12.29
C ASN A 22 2.22 7.22 -11.03
N GLU A 23 3.15 7.82 -10.31
CA GLU A 23 3.75 7.27 -9.09
C GLU A 23 3.75 8.34 -7.99
N PRO A 24 2.58 8.69 -7.45
CA PRO A 24 2.49 9.63 -6.33
C PRO A 24 3.04 9.00 -5.06
N LEU A 25 3.67 9.83 -4.24
CA LEU A 25 4.24 9.43 -2.95
C LEU A 25 3.69 10.31 -1.84
N PHE A 26 3.42 9.70 -0.71
CA PHE A 26 2.81 10.35 0.45
C PHE A 26 3.71 10.18 1.68
N LEU A 27 4.03 11.27 2.35
CA LEU A 27 4.84 11.21 3.57
C LEU A 27 4.07 10.49 4.69
N ALA A 28 4.63 9.42 5.22
CA ALA A 28 3.94 8.54 6.17
C ALA A 28 3.47 9.29 7.43
N VAL A 29 4.25 10.25 7.94
CA VAL A 29 3.84 11.07 9.08
C VAL A 29 2.65 11.98 8.79
N ASP A 30 2.50 12.46 7.56
CA ASP A 30 1.36 13.28 7.17
C ASP A 30 0.10 12.42 7.04
N ILE A 31 0.22 11.21 6.53
CA ILE A 31 -0.89 10.25 6.50
C ILE A 31 -1.29 9.83 7.92
N ALA A 32 -0.34 9.59 8.81
CA ALA A 32 -0.65 9.31 10.23
C ALA A 32 -1.47 10.45 10.86
N LYS A 33 -1.09 11.70 10.63
CA LYS A 33 -1.86 12.88 11.09
C LYS A 33 -3.26 12.90 10.49
N LEU A 34 -3.37 12.61 9.19
CA LEU A 34 -4.62 12.64 8.45
C LEU A 34 -5.66 11.65 9.02
N ILE A 35 -5.20 10.46 9.41
CA ILE A 35 -6.06 9.44 10.04
C ILE A 35 -6.13 9.57 11.56
N ASP A 36 -5.64 10.67 12.14
CA ASP A 36 -5.58 10.89 13.58
C ASP A 36 -4.85 9.76 14.33
N TYR A 37 -3.76 9.29 13.74
CA TYR A 37 -2.87 8.29 14.31
C TYR A 37 -1.67 8.98 14.97
N SER A 38 -1.21 8.48 16.10
CA SER A 38 -0.07 9.07 16.79
C SER A 38 1.17 9.07 15.89
N VAL A 39 1.77 10.26 15.67
CA VAL A 39 3.00 10.39 14.88
C VAL A 39 4.15 9.56 15.48
N GLY A 40 4.21 9.41 16.79
CA GLY A 40 5.18 8.56 17.47
C GLY A 40 5.03 7.07 17.17
N ASN A 41 3.85 6.64 16.72
CA ASN A 41 3.54 5.26 16.37
C ASN A 41 3.49 5.01 14.86
N THR A 42 4.00 5.92 14.04
CA THR A 42 4.06 5.76 12.57
C THR A 42 4.74 4.46 12.16
N GLY A 43 5.76 4.01 12.90
CA GLY A 43 6.42 2.73 12.66
C GLY A 43 5.47 1.53 12.77
N GLN A 44 4.55 1.53 13.73
CA GLN A 44 3.54 0.46 13.87
C GLN A 44 2.55 0.48 12.69
N MET A 45 2.15 1.65 12.25
CA MET A 45 1.31 1.79 11.04
C MET A 45 2.03 1.19 9.82
N LEU A 46 3.32 1.48 9.66
CA LEU A 46 4.13 1.00 8.54
C LEU A 46 4.38 -0.52 8.57
N ASN A 47 4.35 -1.16 9.73
CA ASN A 47 4.53 -2.61 9.84
C ASN A 47 3.40 -3.41 9.18
N THR A 48 2.23 -2.81 9.03
CA THR A 48 1.08 -3.44 8.37
C THR A 48 1.05 -3.23 6.86
N ILE A 49 2.01 -2.50 6.32
CA ILE A 49 2.10 -2.14 4.91
C ILE A 49 3.16 -3.00 4.23
N ASP A 50 2.82 -3.58 3.09
CA ASP A 50 3.73 -4.41 2.31
C ASP A 50 5.00 -3.64 1.91
N ALA A 51 6.10 -4.37 1.78
CA ALA A 51 7.42 -3.75 1.55
C ALA A 51 7.52 -3.00 0.22
N ASP A 52 6.76 -3.41 -0.81
CA ASP A 52 6.69 -2.76 -2.11
C ASP A 52 5.75 -1.54 -2.15
N GLU A 53 4.97 -1.34 -1.08
CA GLU A 53 4.02 -0.23 -0.94
C GLU A 53 4.54 0.92 -0.06
N LYS A 54 5.79 0.84 0.38
CA LYS A 54 6.48 1.85 1.17
C LYS A 54 7.95 1.94 0.80
N LEU A 55 8.54 3.12 0.98
CA LEU A 55 9.97 3.34 0.74
C LEU A 55 10.51 4.45 1.63
N THR A 56 11.84 4.50 1.75
CA THR A 56 12.51 5.61 2.44
C THR A 56 13.24 6.49 1.45
N LEU A 57 13.09 7.80 1.60
CA LEU A 57 13.82 8.81 0.84
C LEU A 57 14.45 9.83 1.79
N THR A 58 15.59 10.37 1.39
CA THR A 58 16.21 11.46 2.13
C THR A 58 15.65 12.79 1.64
N MET A 59 15.15 13.59 2.55
CA MET A 59 14.63 14.92 2.24
C MET A 59 15.10 15.96 3.26
N GLN A 60 14.98 17.22 2.89
CA GLN A 60 15.20 18.34 3.81
C GLN A 60 13.99 18.48 4.73
N TRP A 61 14.21 18.33 6.03
CA TRP A 61 13.17 18.44 7.04
C TRP A 61 13.67 19.29 8.19
N SER A 62 12.98 20.41 8.48
CA SER A 62 13.38 21.36 9.53
C SER A 62 14.86 21.76 9.47
N GLY A 63 15.37 22.06 8.26
CA GLY A 63 16.75 22.49 8.06
C GLY A 63 17.80 21.37 8.05
N GLN A 64 17.40 20.12 8.24
CA GLN A 64 18.31 18.95 8.25
C GLN A 64 17.91 17.92 7.21
N LYS A 65 18.89 17.23 6.65
CA LYS A 65 18.62 16.06 5.81
C LYS A 65 18.23 14.88 6.69
N ARG A 66 17.05 14.34 6.47
CA ARG A 66 16.52 13.19 7.20
C ARG A 66 16.00 12.13 6.24
N LYS A 67 16.20 10.88 6.61
CA LYS A 67 15.58 9.74 5.95
C LYS A 67 14.16 9.60 6.46
N MET A 68 13.18 9.73 5.56
CA MET A 68 11.76 9.72 5.87
C MET A 68 11.07 8.59 5.14
N TRP A 69 10.03 8.03 5.77
CA TRP A 69 9.17 7.04 5.16
C TRP A 69 8.09 7.68 4.29
N PHE A 70 7.90 7.08 3.13
CA PHE A 70 6.85 7.42 2.19
C PHE A 70 6.01 6.19 1.90
N LEU A 71 4.74 6.41 1.61
CA LEU A 71 3.81 5.43 1.07
C LEU A 71 3.66 5.64 -0.43
N THR A 72 3.58 4.55 -1.18
CA THR A 72 3.07 4.56 -2.55
C THR A 72 1.55 4.80 -2.52
N GLU A 73 0.94 4.94 -3.69
CA GLU A 73 -0.53 5.03 -3.79
C GLU A 73 -1.21 3.80 -3.16
N TYR A 74 -0.70 2.61 -3.40
CA TYR A 74 -1.23 1.38 -2.79
C TYR A 74 -1.01 1.33 -1.28
N GLY A 75 0.12 1.80 -0.79
CA GLY A 75 0.38 1.93 0.63
C GLY A 75 -0.59 2.89 1.33
N LEU A 76 -0.93 4.01 0.68
CA LEU A 76 -1.97 4.91 1.15
C LEU A 76 -3.33 4.22 1.23
N TYR A 77 -3.72 3.48 0.18
CA TYR A 77 -4.97 2.74 0.17
C TYR A 77 -5.02 1.70 1.28
N GLU A 78 -3.94 0.97 1.49
CA GLU A 78 -3.83 -0.03 2.57
C GLU A 78 -4.03 0.59 3.95
N VAL A 79 -3.37 1.71 4.24
CA VAL A 79 -3.58 2.45 5.50
C VAL A 79 -5.03 2.87 5.67
N LEU A 80 -5.64 3.41 4.63
CA LEU A 80 -7.04 3.86 4.67
C LEU A 80 -8.02 2.69 4.82
N MET A 81 -7.74 1.53 4.20
CA MET A 81 -8.58 0.33 4.32
C MET A 81 -8.56 -0.27 5.73
N GLN A 82 -7.42 -0.19 6.42
CA GLN A 82 -7.26 -0.70 7.78
C GLN A 82 -7.79 0.26 8.85
N SER A 83 -7.83 1.56 8.57
CA SER A 83 -8.25 2.58 9.54
C SER A 83 -9.76 2.57 9.76
N ARG A 84 -10.17 2.86 11.01
CA ARG A 84 -11.58 3.06 11.40
C ARG A 84 -11.95 4.52 11.56
N LYS A 85 -11.04 5.45 11.27
CA LYS A 85 -11.27 6.89 11.40
C LYS A 85 -12.26 7.40 10.37
N PRO A 86 -12.98 8.53 10.62
CA PRO A 86 -14.01 9.03 9.73
C PRO A 86 -13.59 9.22 8.28
N ILE A 87 -12.37 9.73 8.05
CA ILE A 87 -11.83 9.92 6.70
C ILE A 87 -11.67 8.57 5.97
N ALA A 88 -11.19 7.54 6.67
CA ALA A 88 -11.03 6.21 6.11
C ALA A 88 -12.40 5.56 5.82
N ARG A 89 -13.42 5.79 6.63
CA ARG A 89 -14.78 5.32 6.36
C ARG A 89 -15.35 5.93 5.08
N ARG A 90 -15.15 7.22 4.85
CA ARG A 90 -15.57 7.90 3.62
C ARG A 90 -14.86 7.34 2.39
N PHE A 91 -13.54 7.14 2.50
CA PHE A 91 -12.75 6.50 1.45
C PHE A 91 -13.29 5.09 1.13
N LYS A 92 -13.45 4.22 2.13
CA LYS A 92 -13.98 2.87 1.96
C LYS A 92 -15.37 2.85 1.32
N SER A 93 -16.25 3.75 1.73
CA SER A 93 -17.60 3.86 1.15
C SER A 93 -17.54 4.26 -0.33
N SER A 94 -16.65 5.18 -0.68
CA SER A 94 -16.44 5.60 -2.07
C SER A 94 -15.87 4.46 -2.92
N VAL A 95 -14.88 3.73 -2.41
CA VAL A 95 -14.29 2.57 -3.09
C VAL A 95 -15.35 1.49 -3.33
N LYS A 96 -16.13 1.13 -2.31
CA LYS A 96 -17.22 0.14 -2.45
C LYS A 96 -18.23 0.54 -3.52
N ARG A 97 -18.59 1.83 -3.58
CA ARG A 97 -19.50 2.34 -4.61
C ARG A 97 -18.89 2.27 -6.01
N ILE A 98 -17.62 2.65 -6.16
CA ILE A 98 -16.91 2.54 -7.43
C ILE A 98 -16.85 1.10 -7.89
N LEU A 99 -16.43 0.18 -7.04
CA LEU A 99 -16.37 -1.25 -7.34
C LEU A 99 -17.72 -1.80 -7.76
N LYS A 100 -18.78 -1.47 -7.04
CA LYS A 100 -20.15 -1.86 -7.43
C LYS A 100 -20.53 -1.33 -8.80
N ASN A 101 -20.21 -0.07 -9.09
CA ASN A 101 -20.53 0.55 -10.38
C ASN A 101 -19.76 -0.10 -11.54
N ILE A 102 -18.48 -0.43 -11.33
CA ILE A 102 -17.67 -1.12 -12.34
C ILE A 102 -18.26 -2.51 -12.60
N ARG A 103 -18.56 -3.28 -11.57
CA ARG A 103 -19.19 -4.61 -11.70
C ARG A 103 -20.48 -4.55 -12.49
N LEU A 104 -21.34 -3.57 -12.23
CA LEU A 104 -22.61 -3.41 -12.95
C LEU A 104 -22.43 -3.01 -14.43
N ARG A 105 -21.29 -2.43 -14.79
CA ARG A 105 -20.96 -2.10 -16.19
C ARG A 105 -20.38 -3.29 -16.94
N ASP A 106 -19.61 -4.12 -16.25
CA ASP A 106 -18.77 -5.15 -16.86
C ASP A 106 -19.50 -6.48 -17.07
N GLU A 107 -20.71 -6.63 -16.56
CA GLU A 107 -21.48 -7.89 -16.62
C GLU A 107 -20.72 -9.13 -16.09
N GLY A 108 -19.54 -8.95 -15.47
CA GLY A 108 -18.76 -9.98 -14.81
C GLY A 108 -19.44 -10.48 -13.54
N ASP A 109 -19.24 -11.74 -13.20
CA ASP A 109 -19.74 -12.28 -11.95
C ASP A 109 -18.78 -11.97 -10.76
N PHE A 110 -19.21 -12.30 -9.55
CA PHE A 110 -18.39 -12.06 -8.35
C PHE A 110 -17.14 -12.93 -8.30
N GLU A 111 -17.18 -14.10 -8.91
CA GLU A 111 -16.05 -15.03 -8.93
C GLU A 111 -14.90 -14.45 -9.73
N ASP A 112 -15.15 -13.89 -10.90
CA ASP A 112 -14.13 -13.19 -11.70
C ASP A 112 -13.50 -12.01 -10.96
N TRP A 113 -14.30 -11.32 -10.16
CA TRP A 113 -13.81 -10.19 -9.36
C TRP A 113 -12.93 -10.58 -8.18
N LEU A 114 -13.30 -11.68 -7.52
CA LEU A 114 -12.54 -12.18 -6.36
C LEU A 114 -11.24 -12.87 -6.77
N ASN A 115 -11.22 -13.42 -7.99
CA ASN A 115 -10.04 -14.08 -8.56
C ASN A 115 -9.23 -13.14 -9.49
N GLY A 116 -9.39 -11.82 -9.32
CA GLY A 116 -8.62 -10.83 -10.09
C GLY A 116 -7.11 -11.02 -9.97
N PRO A 117 -6.34 -10.58 -10.98
CA PRO A 117 -4.91 -10.80 -11.02
C PRO A 117 -4.20 -10.09 -9.85
N ASP A 118 -3.35 -10.81 -9.16
CA ASP A 118 -2.38 -10.29 -8.21
C ASP A 118 -0.98 -10.76 -8.66
N PRO A 119 -0.11 -9.87 -9.14
CA PRO A 119 1.19 -10.24 -9.68
C PRO A 119 2.07 -11.05 -8.71
N LEU A 120 1.99 -10.78 -7.40
CA LEU A 120 2.76 -11.53 -6.40
C LEU A 120 2.20 -12.93 -6.19
N VAL A 121 0.87 -13.06 -6.16
CA VAL A 121 0.21 -14.37 -6.05
C VAL A 121 0.44 -15.19 -7.31
N ASP A 122 0.29 -14.59 -8.48
CA ASP A 122 0.52 -15.25 -9.76
C ASP A 122 1.97 -15.78 -9.87
N GLU A 123 2.96 -15.01 -9.43
CA GLU A 123 4.36 -15.41 -9.41
C GLU A 123 4.62 -16.55 -8.41
N TRP A 124 4.01 -16.47 -7.23
CA TRP A 124 4.08 -17.54 -6.24
C TRP A 124 3.45 -18.85 -6.75
N GLU A 125 2.28 -18.79 -7.38
CA GLU A 125 1.62 -19.97 -7.94
C GLU A 125 2.47 -20.63 -9.05
N GLN A 126 3.09 -19.81 -9.92
CA GLN A 126 3.99 -20.31 -10.96
C GLN A 126 5.23 -21.00 -10.34
N LEU A 127 5.84 -20.39 -9.32
CA LEU A 127 6.96 -21.00 -8.62
C LEU A 127 6.56 -22.27 -7.90
N SER A 128 5.42 -22.30 -7.22
CA SER A 128 4.91 -23.47 -6.52
C SER A 128 4.73 -24.64 -7.47
N LYS A 129 4.12 -24.41 -8.63
CA LYS A 129 3.93 -25.41 -9.68
C LYS A 129 5.27 -25.93 -10.21
N GLN A 130 6.23 -25.04 -10.47
CA GLN A 130 7.56 -25.43 -10.93
C GLN A 130 8.31 -26.27 -9.87
N ARG A 131 8.15 -25.97 -8.59
CA ARG A 131 8.74 -26.75 -7.49
C ARG A 131 8.14 -28.15 -7.42
N GLU A 132 6.83 -28.27 -7.53
CA GLU A 132 6.13 -29.56 -7.58
C GLU A 132 6.60 -30.43 -8.74
N GLU A 133 6.68 -29.87 -9.95
CA GLU A 133 7.18 -30.55 -11.16
C GLU A 133 8.63 -31.04 -11.00
N ASN A 134 9.45 -30.35 -10.21
CA ASN A 134 10.82 -30.73 -9.89
C ASN A 134 10.95 -31.60 -8.63
N GLY A 135 9.85 -32.09 -8.06
CA GLY A 135 9.84 -32.95 -6.87
C GLY A 135 10.29 -32.25 -5.58
N LYS A 136 10.15 -30.92 -5.50
CA LYS A 136 10.46 -30.13 -4.33
C LYS A 136 9.20 -29.91 -3.49
N ASP A 137 9.39 -29.66 -2.19
CA ASP A 137 8.31 -29.32 -1.29
C ASP A 137 7.58 -28.04 -1.70
N GLU A 138 6.30 -27.99 -1.39
CA GLU A 138 5.48 -26.79 -1.53
C GLU A 138 6.07 -25.63 -0.70
N ILE A 139 5.97 -24.43 -1.25
CA ILE A 139 6.38 -23.20 -0.55
C ILE A 139 5.14 -22.39 -0.15
N SER A 140 5.04 -21.99 1.11
CA SER A 140 3.98 -21.09 1.53
C SER A 140 4.15 -19.70 0.92
N PHE A 141 3.05 -18.94 0.77
CA PHE A 141 3.13 -17.56 0.26
C PHE A 141 4.00 -16.66 1.13
N ALA A 142 3.95 -16.85 2.46
CA ALA A 142 4.79 -16.11 3.40
C ALA A 142 6.29 -16.42 3.20
N ASP A 143 6.64 -17.70 3.03
CA ASP A 143 8.04 -18.09 2.76
C ASP A 143 8.52 -17.60 1.39
N PHE A 144 7.65 -17.64 0.39
CA PHE A 144 7.94 -17.05 -0.92
C PHE A 144 8.28 -15.56 -0.80
N LEU A 145 7.49 -14.78 -0.07
CA LEU A 145 7.76 -13.36 0.14
C LEU A 145 9.11 -13.12 0.82
N LYS A 146 9.46 -13.94 1.83
CA LYS A 146 10.74 -13.85 2.53
C LYS A 146 11.92 -14.23 1.65
N GLU A 147 11.86 -15.35 0.99
CA GLU A 147 12.99 -15.94 0.25
C GLU A 147 13.24 -15.21 -1.08
N TYR A 148 12.19 -14.81 -1.80
CA TYR A 148 12.29 -14.30 -3.17
C TYR A 148 12.01 -12.80 -3.31
N LYS A 149 11.35 -12.18 -2.33
CA LYS A 149 10.98 -10.77 -2.36
C LYS A 149 11.64 -9.92 -1.26
N GLY A 150 12.39 -10.56 -0.36
CA GLY A 150 13.15 -9.87 0.68
C GLY A 150 12.29 -9.32 1.83
N TYR A 151 11.10 -9.87 2.03
CA TYR A 151 10.25 -9.53 3.18
C TYR A 151 10.86 -10.07 4.47
N THR A 152 10.69 -9.36 5.56
CA THR A 152 11.08 -9.79 6.91
C THR A 152 9.84 -10.18 7.71
N ASP A 153 10.05 -10.88 8.85
CA ASP A 153 8.92 -11.27 9.73
C ASP A 153 8.10 -10.09 10.22
N ASP A 154 8.71 -8.92 10.37
CA ASP A 154 8.05 -7.69 10.80
C ASP A 154 7.15 -7.08 9.71
N MET A 155 7.25 -7.55 8.47
CA MET A 155 6.49 -7.06 7.30
C MET A 155 5.28 -7.95 6.98
N LEU A 156 5.24 -9.18 7.52
CA LEU A 156 4.20 -10.19 7.30
C LEU A 156 3.26 -10.31 8.49
#